data_8c6891e00b88d3aaf69d44d7930aea07
#
_entry.id   8c6891e00b88d3aaf69d44d7930aea07
#
_cell.length_a   1.000
_cell.length_b   1.000
_cell.length_c   1.000
_cell.angle_alpha   90.00
_cell.angle_beta   90.00
_cell.angle_gamma   90.00
#
_symmetry.space_group_name_H-M   'P 1'
#
loop_
_entity.id
_entity.type
_entity.pdbx_description
1 polymer ?
#
loop_
_entity_poly.entity_id
_entity_poly.type
_entity_poly.pdbx_seq_one_letter_code
_entity_poly.pdbx_strand_id
1 'polypeptide(L)'
;MTSDTSKNSTNPTKATMLASKDSRPYTVILYGATSFVGQITAHYLAKFLHDKPTQWAIAGRNADKLEGLKNELSKAGNTNKSEGLSMPATIIANSDDAASLSTMCEQGQVVISTVGPYLQYGEPLVKACTENGTDYVDLTGESIFIKDMMDKYQDIAEQSGARIVNSCGFDSIPSDLGVYFTQQAARERFDAVCPEINMRVKAAKGGLSGGTVASMATIFAEVGQDKARRKQLANPYLLNDDNDAPNVRQTSHAKPTFDAKQERWLAPFIMDSINTRIVHRSNQLLDYAYSRDFKYDEAIWMPAGLKGRAMSYALTAGIGGFAVAMSFANSRELLSEHVLPKSGDGPTPDEQENGYFDIRFFGTTATGQEIITKVTGDKDPGYGSTSQMLAQAALCLVEDIDKAAVGGGFWTPASAMGEALLTRLTQHAGLAFAVITD
;
A
#
# COMPACT_ATOMS: atom_id res chain seq x y z
N MET A 1 -65.62 -23.11 -18.57
CA MET A 1 -65.76 -21.67 -18.43
C MET A 1 -65.40 -21.29 -17.04
N THR A 2 -64.28 -20.70 -16.88
CA THR A 2 -63.90 -19.55 -16.05
C THR A 2 -62.39 -19.57 -15.94
N SER A 3 -61.82 -18.65 -16.66
CA SER A 3 -60.40 -18.30 -16.70
C SER A 3 -59.99 -17.60 -15.41
N ASP A 4 -59.00 -18.10 -14.71
CA ASP A 4 -58.36 -17.39 -13.65
C ASP A 4 -56.95 -16.90 -14.10
N THR A 5 -56.86 -15.62 -14.31
CA THR A 5 -55.63 -14.93 -14.69
C THR A 5 -54.95 -14.42 -13.42
N SER A 6 -54.03 -15.22 -12.86
CA SER A 6 -53.14 -14.76 -11.80
C SER A 6 -52.06 -13.84 -12.41
N LYS A 7 -52.20 -12.56 -12.11
CA LYS A 7 -51.18 -11.54 -12.39
C LYS A 7 -49.92 -11.81 -11.57
N ASN A 8 -48.89 -12.32 -12.21
CA ASN A 8 -47.54 -12.30 -11.68
C ASN A 8 -47.03 -10.84 -11.66
N SER A 9 -47.09 -10.19 -10.51
CA SER A 9 -46.40 -8.96 -10.27
C SER A 9 -44.90 -9.26 -10.01
N THR A 10 -44.14 -9.29 -11.06
CA THR A 10 -42.67 -9.24 -10.93
C THR A 10 -42.31 -7.87 -10.40
N ASN A 11 -41.98 -7.80 -9.11
CA ASN A 11 -41.24 -6.67 -8.53
C ASN A 11 -39.95 -6.50 -9.36
N PRO A 12 -39.67 -5.33 -9.91
CA PRO A 12 -38.36 -5.08 -10.49
C PRO A 12 -37.36 -5.09 -9.35
N THR A 13 -36.59 -6.17 -9.28
CA THR A 13 -35.35 -6.26 -8.49
C THR A 13 -34.56 -4.98 -8.77
N LYS A 14 -34.16 -4.30 -7.72
CA LYS A 14 -33.23 -3.17 -7.74
C LYS A 14 -31.87 -3.61 -8.32
N ALA A 15 -31.80 -3.88 -9.58
CA ALA A 15 -30.63 -3.63 -10.39
C ALA A 15 -30.58 -2.13 -10.60
N THR A 16 -30.22 -1.39 -9.57
CA THR A 16 -29.84 0.01 -9.71
C THR A 16 -28.67 -0.02 -10.68
N MET A 17 -28.86 0.52 -11.89
CA MET A 17 -27.83 0.70 -12.89
C MET A 17 -26.69 1.45 -12.22
N LEU A 18 -25.65 0.72 -11.80
CA LEU A 18 -24.36 1.33 -11.55
C LEU A 18 -24.00 2.03 -12.86
N ALA A 19 -23.92 3.36 -12.83
CA ALA A 19 -23.47 4.13 -13.97
C ALA A 19 -22.20 3.47 -14.50
N SER A 20 -22.09 3.27 -15.81
CA SER A 20 -20.87 2.68 -16.38
C SER A 20 -19.70 3.53 -15.89
N LYS A 21 -18.59 2.90 -15.52
CA LYS A 21 -17.39 3.60 -14.99
C LYS A 21 -16.97 4.76 -15.88
N ASP A 22 -17.16 4.62 -17.20
CA ASP A 22 -16.84 5.60 -18.22
C ASP A 22 -17.68 6.89 -18.15
N SER A 23 -18.79 6.90 -17.41
CA SER A 23 -19.65 8.08 -17.22
C SER A 23 -19.33 8.90 -15.97
N ARG A 24 -18.43 8.43 -15.10
CA ARG A 24 -18.04 9.16 -13.88
C ARG A 24 -17.16 10.36 -14.23
N PRO A 25 -17.41 11.55 -13.64
CA PRO A 25 -16.72 12.77 -14.02
C PRO A 25 -15.22 12.74 -13.72
N TYR A 26 -14.79 11.98 -12.71
CA TYR A 26 -13.39 11.95 -12.32
C TYR A 26 -12.79 10.54 -12.44
N THR A 27 -11.65 10.45 -13.11
CA THR A 27 -10.86 9.22 -13.14
C THR A 27 -10.28 8.92 -11.76
N VAL A 28 -9.73 9.96 -11.10
CA VAL A 28 -9.09 9.84 -9.78
C VAL A 28 -9.65 10.88 -8.82
N ILE A 29 -9.98 10.45 -7.60
CA ILE A 29 -10.27 11.33 -6.46
C ILE A 29 -9.23 11.08 -5.37
N LEU A 30 -8.50 12.13 -4.98
CA LEU A 30 -7.55 12.09 -3.87
C LEU A 30 -8.25 12.53 -2.57
N TYR A 31 -8.66 11.58 -1.74
CA TYR A 31 -9.27 11.84 -0.44
C TYR A 31 -8.23 11.96 0.65
N GLY A 32 -8.35 12.98 1.49
CA GLY A 32 -7.32 13.38 2.45
C GLY A 32 -6.23 14.26 1.83
N ALA A 33 -6.53 14.94 0.73
CA ALA A 33 -5.59 15.76 -0.03
C ALA A 33 -4.85 16.83 0.80
N THR A 34 -5.41 17.24 1.93
CA THR A 34 -4.80 18.21 2.85
C THR A 34 -3.89 17.59 3.92
N SER A 35 -3.74 16.26 3.95
CA SER A 35 -2.72 15.59 4.75
C SER A 35 -1.33 15.84 4.17
N PHE A 36 -0.27 15.61 4.94
CA PHE A 36 1.09 15.84 4.46
C PHE A 36 1.38 15.04 3.17
N VAL A 37 1.13 13.73 3.19
CA VAL A 37 1.31 12.87 2.00
C VAL A 37 0.31 13.21 0.89
N GLY A 38 -0.91 13.62 1.27
CA GLY A 38 -1.95 14.04 0.32
C GLY A 38 -1.54 15.26 -0.50
N GLN A 39 -0.90 16.26 0.13
CA GLN A 39 -0.39 17.44 -0.58
C GLN A 39 0.70 17.06 -1.59
N ILE A 40 1.65 16.21 -1.20
CA ILE A 40 2.73 15.72 -2.09
C ILE A 40 2.12 14.95 -3.27
N THR A 41 1.15 14.07 -2.99
CA THR A 41 0.42 13.32 -4.03
C THR A 41 -0.36 14.25 -4.96
N ALA A 42 -0.98 15.31 -4.43
CA ALA A 42 -1.69 16.30 -5.24
C ALA A 42 -0.75 17.07 -6.18
N HIS A 43 0.42 17.50 -5.70
CA HIS A 43 1.44 18.14 -6.53
C HIS A 43 1.95 17.21 -7.63
N TYR A 44 2.19 15.94 -7.30
CA TYR A 44 2.60 14.94 -8.28
C TYR A 44 1.52 14.72 -9.35
N LEU A 45 0.26 14.49 -8.96
CA LEU A 45 -0.86 14.31 -9.89
C LEU A 45 -1.06 15.53 -10.77
N ALA A 46 -1.02 16.74 -10.23
CA ALA A 46 -1.17 17.97 -10.98
C ALA A 46 -0.11 18.11 -12.10
N LYS A 47 1.14 17.75 -11.79
CA LYS A 47 2.24 17.73 -12.77
C LYS A 47 2.10 16.58 -13.77
N PHE A 48 1.81 15.38 -13.31
CA PHE A 48 1.73 14.18 -14.14
C PHE A 48 0.55 14.21 -15.14
N LEU A 49 -0.56 14.82 -14.76
CA LEU A 49 -1.79 14.88 -15.55
C LEU A 49 -1.91 16.13 -16.44
N HIS A 50 -0.91 17.01 -16.47
CA HIS A 50 -0.99 18.30 -17.16
C HIS A 50 -1.44 18.19 -18.63
N ASP A 51 -0.82 17.30 -19.39
CA ASP A 51 -1.10 17.12 -20.81
C ASP A 51 -2.02 15.91 -21.08
N LYS A 52 -2.74 15.45 -20.06
CA LYS A 52 -3.63 14.29 -20.18
C LYS A 52 -5.09 14.70 -20.07
N PRO A 53 -6.00 14.02 -20.79
CA PRO A 53 -7.43 14.29 -20.70
C PRO A 53 -8.04 13.82 -19.37
N THR A 54 -7.26 13.24 -18.48
CA THR A 54 -7.68 12.66 -17.20
C THR A 54 -8.22 13.74 -16.28
N GLN A 55 -9.51 13.66 -15.94
CA GLN A 55 -10.14 14.53 -14.95
C GLN A 55 -9.93 13.98 -13.55
N TRP A 56 -9.59 14.85 -12.60
CA TRP A 56 -9.36 14.44 -11.22
C TRP A 56 -9.87 15.46 -10.21
N ALA A 57 -10.03 15.02 -8.96
CA ALA A 57 -10.50 15.86 -7.87
C ALA A 57 -9.66 15.64 -6.60
N ILE A 58 -9.58 16.68 -5.77
CA ILE A 58 -9.11 16.62 -4.40
C ILE A 58 -10.31 16.63 -3.45
N ALA A 59 -10.25 15.79 -2.40
CA ALA A 59 -11.35 15.66 -1.48
C ALA A 59 -10.89 15.69 -0.01
N GLY A 60 -11.75 16.16 0.87
CA GLY A 60 -11.53 16.24 2.30
C GLY A 60 -12.62 17.02 3.02
N ARG A 61 -12.54 17.09 4.36
CA ARG A 61 -13.59 17.68 5.20
C ARG A 61 -13.55 19.21 5.34
N ASN A 62 -12.44 19.86 5.00
CA ASN A 62 -12.23 21.29 5.20
C ASN A 62 -12.10 22.02 3.86
N ALA A 63 -13.14 22.75 3.49
CA ALA A 63 -13.22 23.50 2.24
C ALA A 63 -12.09 24.54 2.08
N ASP A 64 -11.79 25.31 3.15
CA ASP A 64 -10.78 26.37 3.10
C ASP A 64 -9.39 25.80 2.86
N LYS A 65 -9.05 24.65 3.49
CA LYS A 65 -7.76 23.96 3.27
C LYS A 65 -7.66 23.39 1.84
N LEU A 66 -8.74 22.85 1.30
CA LEU A 66 -8.77 22.35 -0.08
C LEU A 66 -8.60 23.50 -1.08
N GLU A 67 -9.27 24.61 -0.87
CA GLU A 67 -9.12 25.81 -1.71
C GLU A 67 -7.70 26.40 -1.57
N GLY A 68 -7.14 26.38 -0.35
CA GLY A 68 -5.74 26.74 -0.10
C GLY A 68 -4.75 25.91 -0.94
N LEU A 69 -4.90 24.58 -0.93
CA LEU A 69 -4.09 23.66 -1.74
C LEU A 69 -4.27 23.92 -3.24
N LYS A 70 -5.49 24.12 -3.71
CA LYS A 70 -5.77 24.45 -5.12
C LYS A 70 -5.10 25.74 -5.55
N ASN A 71 -5.14 26.77 -4.69
CA ASN A 71 -4.44 28.04 -4.94
C ASN A 71 -2.93 27.88 -4.96
N GLU A 72 -2.36 27.00 -4.12
CA GLU A 72 -0.94 26.66 -4.11
C GLU A 72 -0.52 25.98 -5.42
N LEU A 73 -1.26 24.95 -5.87
CA LEU A 73 -1.06 24.31 -7.17
C LEU A 73 -1.10 25.31 -8.33
N SER A 74 -2.08 26.23 -8.33
CA SER A 74 -2.20 27.27 -9.35
C SER A 74 -0.99 28.21 -9.40
N LYS A 75 -0.44 28.60 -8.24
CA LYS A 75 0.75 29.44 -8.17
C LYS A 75 1.99 28.71 -8.66
N ALA A 76 2.17 27.44 -8.30
CA ALA A 76 3.28 26.61 -8.77
C ALA A 76 3.30 26.47 -10.30
N GLY A 77 2.14 26.33 -10.94
CA GLY A 77 2.00 26.30 -12.40
C GLY A 77 2.36 27.62 -13.09
N ASN A 78 2.14 28.75 -12.41
CA ASN A 78 2.43 30.08 -12.98
C ASN A 78 3.90 30.50 -12.87
N THR A 79 4.67 29.93 -11.95
CA THR A 79 6.09 30.27 -11.75
C THR A 79 7.01 29.58 -12.75
N ASN A 80 6.63 28.41 -13.25
CA ASN A 80 7.35 27.68 -14.29
C ASN A 80 6.58 27.76 -15.61
N LYS A 81 6.80 28.82 -16.38
CA LYS A 81 6.13 29.08 -17.67
C LYS A 81 6.24 27.95 -18.72
N SER A 82 7.01 26.91 -18.47
CA SER A 82 7.21 25.75 -19.32
C SER A 82 6.52 24.47 -18.83
N GLU A 83 6.02 24.45 -17.59
CA GLU A 83 5.35 23.29 -17.01
C GLU A 83 3.96 23.72 -16.53
N GLY A 84 2.93 23.52 -17.33
CA GLY A 84 1.55 23.67 -16.88
C GLY A 84 1.19 22.61 -15.82
N LEU A 85 0.14 22.84 -15.05
CA LEU A 85 -0.41 21.88 -14.10
C LEU A 85 -1.88 21.58 -14.40
N SER A 86 -2.28 20.32 -14.28
CA SER A 86 -3.69 19.94 -14.33
C SER A 86 -4.36 20.34 -13.01
N MET A 87 -5.40 21.17 -13.09
CA MET A 87 -6.09 21.67 -11.90
C MET A 87 -7.22 20.74 -11.47
N PRO A 88 -7.27 20.32 -10.20
CA PRO A 88 -8.31 19.45 -9.70
C PRO A 88 -9.65 20.19 -9.46
N ALA A 89 -10.74 19.45 -9.53
CA ALA A 89 -11.99 19.85 -8.88
C ALA A 89 -11.88 19.65 -7.35
N THR A 90 -12.81 20.24 -6.58
CA THR A 90 -12.86 20.11 -5.13
C THR A 90 -14.14 19.42 -4.71
N ILE A 91 -14.04 18.40 -3.82
CA ILE A 91 -15.16 17.66 -3.26
C ILE A 91 -15.07 17.72 -1.73
N ILE A 92 -16.17 18.09 -1.08
CA ILE A 92 -16.25 18.05 0.39
C ILE A 92 -16.79 16.68 0.80
N ALA A 93 -15.98 15.95 1.56
CA ALA A 93 -16.35 14.65 2.12
C ALA A 93 -15.69 14.46 3.50
N ASN A 94 -16.41 13.81 4.40
CA ASN A 94 -15.95 13.57 5.78
C ASN A 94 -16.17 12.10 6.16
N SER A 95 -15.16 11.47 6.79
CA SER A 95 -15.23 10.09 7.30
C SER A 95 -16.39 9.86 8.28
N ASP A 96 -16.87 10.90 8.97
CA ASP A 96 -17.99 10.82 9.89
C ASP A 96 -19.38 10.99 9.20
N ASP A 97 -19.40 11.23 7.89
CA ASP A 97 -20.60 11.42 7.08
C ASP A 97 -20.63 10.44 5.89
N ALA A 98 -21.31 9.31 6.11
CA ALA A 98 -21.42 8.24 5.10
C ALA A 98 -22.09 8.71 3.79
N ALA A 99 -23.02 9.68 3.86
CA ALA A 99 -23.68 10.20 2.66
C ALA A 99 -22.71 11.01 1.79
N SER A 100 -21.85 11.83 2.41
CA SER A 100 -20.83 12.60 1.70
C SER A 100 -19.77 11.67 1.04
N LEU A 101 -19.39 10.58 1.73
CA LEU A 101 -18.48 9.58 1.15
C LEU A 101 -19.12 8.85 -0.02
N SER A 102 -20.37 8.41 0.08
CA SER A 102 -21.08 7.76 -1.03
C SER A 102 -21.18 8.68 -2.26
N THR A 103 -21.61 9.93 -2.05
CA THR A 103 -21.68 10.93 -3.11
C THR A 103 -20.34 11.20 -3.78
N MET A 104 -19.25 11.20 -3.02
CA MET A 104 -17.89 11.29 -3.56
C MET A 104 -17.54 10.06 -4.39
N CYS A 105 -17.78 8.85 -3.86
CA CYS A 105 -17.46 7.59 -4.55
C CYS A 105 -18.23 7.42 -5.88
N GLU A 106 -19.47 7.89 -5.95
CA GLU A 106 -20.27 7.89 -7.17
C GLU A 106 -19.66 8.72 -8.31
N GLN A 107 -18.80 9.69 -8.00
CA GLN A 107 -18.18 10.59 -8.96
C GLN A 107 -16.81 10.13 -9.47
N GLY A 108 -16.15 9.18 -8.78
CA GLY A 108 -14.79 8.73 -9.10
C GLY A 108 -14.70 7.30 -9.60
N GLN A 109 -13.81 7.05 -10.56
CA GLN A 109 -13.49 5.68 -10.95
C GLN A 109 -12.63 4.99 -9.88
N VAL A 110 -11.64 5.72 -9.34
CA VAL A 110 -10.82 5.27 -8.22
C VAL A 110 -10.66 6.37 -7.17
N VAL A 111 -10.67 5.97 -5.91
CA VAL A 111 -10.35 6.85 -4.77
C VAL A 111 -8.99 6.45 -4.20
N ILE A 112 -8.09 7.43 -4.11
CA ILE A 112 -6.85 7.36 -3.36
C ILE A 112 -7.13 7.84 -1.94
N SER A 113 -6.86 7.03 -0.93
CA SER A 113 -7.00 7.42 0.48
C SER A 113 -5.66 7.68 1.14
N THR A 114 -5.51 8.88 1.71
CA THR A 114 -4.38 9.26 2.56
C THR A 114 -4.82 9.60 3.99
N VAL A 115 -6.01 9.13 4.38
CA VAL A 115 -6.60 9.38 5.70
C VAL A 115 -6.32 8.21 6.63
N GLY A 116 -5.33 8.35 7.49
CA GLY A 116 -4.96 7.40 8.55
C GLY A 116 -5.00 8.04 9.94
N PRO A 117 -4.88 7.27 11.02
CA PRO A 117 -4.80 5.80 11.11
C PRO A 117 -6.03 5.08 10.54
N TYR A 118 -5.79 4.03 9.74
CA TYR A 118 -6.87 3.38 8.99
C TYR A 118 -7.82 2.57 9.87
N LEU A 119 -7.33 1.94 10.95
CA LEU A 119 -8.15 1.27 11.96
C LEU A 119 -9.19 2.21 12.59
N GLN A 120 -8.91 3.53 12.64
CA GLN A 120 -9.81 4.52 13.23
C GLN A 120 -10.74 5.18 12.20
N TYR A 121 -10.24 5.45 10.99
CA TYR A 121 -10.92 6.31 10.01
C TYR A 121 -11.15 5.67 8.64
N GLY A 122 -10.59 4.49 8.37
CA GLY A 122 -10.57 3.91 7.02
C GLY A 122 -11.87 3.20 6.64
N GLU A 123 -12.53 2.52 7.59
CA GLU A 123 -13.70 1.67 7.31
C GLU A 123 -14.84 2.38 6.56
N PRO A 124 -15.27 3.61 6.93
CA PRO A 124 -16.40 4.26 6.26
C PRO A 124 -16.15 4.49 4.75
N LEU A 125 -14.91 4.81 4.38
CA LEU A 125 -14.55 5.00 2.98
C LEU A 125 -14.46 3.68 2.21
N VAL A 126 -13.83 2.65 2.78
CA VAL A 126 -13.79 1.31 2.16
C VAL A 126 -15.21 0.81 1.91
N LYS A 127 -16.09 0.93 2.90
CA LYS A 127 -17.51 0.61 2.75
C LYS A 127 -18.15 1.37 1.59
N ALA A 128 -17.98 2.69 1.54
CA ALA A 128 -18.56 3.51 0.47
C ALA A 128 -18.03 3.11 -0.91
N CYS A 129 -16.72 2.84 -1.04
CA CYS A 129 -16.12 2.37 -2.29
C CYS A 129 -16.71 1.00 -2.71
N THR A 130 -16.81 0.05 -1.79
CA THR A 130 -17.35 -1.29 -2.09
C THR A 130 -18.83 -1.24 -2.49
N GLU A 131 -19.65 -0.43 -1.81
CA GLU A 131 -21.08 -0.29 -2.12
C GLU A 131 -21.34 0.41 -3.46
N ASN A 132 -20.44 1.32 -3.89
CA ASN A 132 -20.59 2.08 -5.13
C ASN A 132 -19.81 1.51 -6.34
N GLY A 133 -19.15 0.38 -6.20
CA GLY A 133 -18.33 -0.21 -7.26
C GLY A 133 -17.14 0.68 -7.67
N THR A 134 -16.66 1.52 -6.75
CA THR A 134 -15.53 2.44 -6.93
C THR A 134 -14.25 1.76 -6.51
N ASP A 135 -13.23 1.82 -7.35
CA ASP A 135 -11.93 1.27 -7.00
C ASP A 135 -11.26 2.10 -5.89
N TYR A 136 -10.42 1.46 -5.11
CA TYR A 136 -9.78 2.05 -3.95
C TYR A 136 -8.31 1.67 -3.86
N VAL A 137 -7.46 2.63 -3.54
CA VAL A 137 -6.06 2.41 -3.17
C VAL A 137 -5.70 3.23 -1.94
N ASP A 138 -4.82 2.70 -1.10
CA ASP A 138 -4.30 3.39 0.08
C ASP A 138 -2.81 3.09 0.32
N LEU A 139 -2.30 3.60 1.41
CA LEU A 139 -0.93 3.39 1.89
C LEU A 139 -0.91 2.82 3.32
N THR A 140 -1.88 1.96 3.65
CA THR A 140 -1.94 1.37 4.99
C THR A 140 -0.85 0.34 5.23
N GLY A 141 -0.20 0.42 6.40
CA GLY A 141 0.66 -0.61 6.97
C GLY A 141 -0.06 -1.49 8.02
N GLU A 142 -1.38 -1.36 8.14
CA GLU A 142 -2.20 -1.91 9.22
C GLU A 142 -2.87 -3.22 8.79
N SER A 143 -2.16 -4.37 8.87
CA SER A 143 -2.66 -5.67 8.38
C SER A 143 -3.95 -6.13 9.06
N ILE A 144 -4.20 -5.73 10.32
CA ILE A 144 -5.46 -5.98 11.01
C ILE A 144 -6.61 -5.23 10.35
N PHE A 145 -6.40 -3.96 9.99
CA PHE A 145 -7.40 -3.18 9.25
C PHE A 145 -7.77 -3.87 7.92
N ILE A 146 -6.77 -4.29 7.15
CA ILE A 146 -7.03 -4.99 5.88
C ILE A 146 -7.86 -6.25 6.11
N LYS A 147 -7.50 -7.07 7.11
CA LYS A 147 -8.27 -8.30 7.44
C LYS A 147 -9.70 -7.98 7.83
N ASP A 148 -9.91 -6.99 8.69
CA ASP A 148 -11.25 -6.58 9.13
C ASP A 148 -12.10 -6.08 7.94
N MET A 149 -11.50 -5.36 6.99
CA MET A 149 -12.20 -4.90 5.78
C MET A 149 -12.52 -6.05 4.82
N MET A 150 -11.59 -6.98 4.62
CA MET A 150 -11.83 -8.18 3.84
C MET A 150 -12.99 -8.99 4.41
N ASP A 151 -12.98 -9.25 5.72
CA ASP A 151 -14.01 -10.04 6.40
C ASP A 151 -15.41 -9.42 6.28
N LYS A 152 -15.50 -8.09 6.23
CA LYS A 152 -16.78 -7.38 6.16
C LYS A 152 -17.26 -7.11 4.74
N TYR A 153 -16.36 -6.88 3.79
CA TYR A 153 -16.70 -6.26 2.52
C TYR A 153 -16.25 -7.03 1.27
N GLN A 154 -15.59 -8.20 1.40
CA GLN A 154 -15.13 -8.99 0.24
C GLN A 154 -16.29 -9.29 -0.72
N ASP A 155 -17.38 -9.87 -0.20
CA ASP A 155 -18.54 -10.26 -1.02
C ASP A 155 -19.22 -9.06 -1.69
N ILE A 156 -19.25 -7.91 -1.00
CA ILE A 156 -19.83 -6.67 -1.52
C ILE A 156 -18.96 -6.13 -2.65
N ALA A 157 -17.64 -6.13 -2.46
CA ALA A 157 -16.68 -5.70 -3.47
C ALA A 157 -16.76 -6.57 -4.74
N GLU A 158 -16.86 -7.90 -4.58
CA GLU A 158 -17.03 -8.84 -5.70
C GLU A 158 -18.32 -8.56 -6.47
N GLN A 159 -19.44 -8.37 -5.77
CA GLN A 159 -20.75 -8.10 -6.39
C GLN A 159 -20.82 -6.75 -7.08
N SER A 160 -20.22 -5.72 -6.52
CA SER A 160 -20.25 -4.36 -7.09
C SER A 160 -19.19 -4.13 -8.18
N GLY A 161 -18.18 -4.99 -8.24
CA GLY A 161 -17.02 -4.83 -9.10
C GLY A 161 -16.00 -3.80 -8.60
N ALA A 162 -16.05 -3.41 -7.32
CA ALA A 162 -15.04 -2.54 -6.71
C ALA A 162 -13.75 -3.32 -6.47
N ARG A 163 -12.62 -2.79 -6.95
CA ARG A 163 -11.28 -3.37 -6.68
C ARG A 163 -10.64 -2.57 -5.55
N ILE A 164 -10.39 -3.24 -4.44
CA ILE A 164 -9.80 -2.65 -3.23
C ILE A 164 -8.35 -3.13 -3.14
N VAL A 165 -7.40 -2.23 -3.32
CA VAL A 165 -5.97 -2.54 -3.29
C VAL A 165 -5.30 -1.73 -2.18
N ASN A 166 -4.95 -2.40 -1.10
CA ASN A 166 -4.30 -1.78 0.05
C ASN A 166 -2.77 -1.72 -0.11
N SER A 167 -2.11 -0.91 0.71
CA SER A 167 -0.64 -0.84 0.84
C SER A 167 0.08 -0.46 -0.46
N CYS A 168 -0.48 0.49 -1.22
CA CYS A 168 0.06 0.96 -2.50
C CYS A 168 1.16 2.04 -2.37
N GLY A 169 1.96 1.99 -1.31
CA GLY A 169 3.12 2.85 -1.08
C GLY A 169 4.40 2.05 -0.86
N PHE A 170 5.41 2.68 -0.28
CA PHE A 170 6.62 1.98 0.17
C PHE A 170 6.30 0.92 1.24
N ASP A 171 5.11 1.00 1.82
CA ASP A 171 4.61 0.01 2.77
C ASP A 171 4.71 -1.40 2.21
N SER A 172 4.32 -1.64 0.94
CA SER A 172 4.44 -2.99 0.37
C SER A 172 4.81 -3.06 -1.11
N ILE A 173 4.64 -2.01 -1.92
CA ILE A 173 4.91 -2.09 -3.37
C ILE A 173 6.33 -2.61 -3.68
N PRO A 174 7.42 -2.09 -3.09
CA PRO A 174 8.76 -2.58 -3.42
C PRO A 174 8.98 -4.04 -3.05
N SER A 175 8.36 -4.51 -1.96
CA SER A 175 8.44 -5.91 -1.51
C SER A 175 7.62 -6.84 -2.41
N ASP A 176 6.36 -6.50 -2.64
CA ASP A 176 5.41 -7.33 -3.40
C ASP A 176 5.80 -7.44 -4.89
N LEU A 177 6.05 -6.30 -5.55
CA LEU A 177 6.51 -6.28 -6.93
C LEU A 177 7.97 -6.76 -7.07
N GLY A 178 8.81 -6.60 -6.04
CA GLY A 178 10.16 -7.13 -6.03
C GLY A 178 10.17 -8.66 -6.04
N VAL A 179 9.29 -9.30 -5.26
CA VAL A 179 9.09 -10.75 -5.31
C VAL A 179 8.51 -11.17 -6.66
N TYR A 180 7.48 -10.48 -7.14
CA TYR A 180 6.87 -10.75 -8.45
C TYR A 180 7.92 -10.70 -9.58
N PHE A 181 8.73 -9.63 -9.64
CA PHE A 181 9.82 -9.48 -10.60
C PHE A 181 10.88 -10.57 -10.47
N THR A 182 11.26 -10.93 -9.23
CA THR A 182 12.25 -12.00 -8.99
C THR A 182 11.74 -13.34 -9.51
N GLN A 183 10.47 -13.65 -9.31
CA GLN A 183 9.83 -14.86 -9.79
C GLN A 183 9.75 -14.91 -11.33
N GLN A 184 9.45 -13.78 -11.97
CA GLN A 184 9.47 -13.69 -13.44
C GLN A 184 10.87 -13.90 -13.99
N ALA A 185 11.87 -13.20 -13.44
CA ALA A 185 13.25 -13.33 -13.85
C ALA A 185 13.81 -14.77 -13.65
N ALA A 186 13.36 -15.46 -12.60
CA ALA A 186 13.73 -16.87 -12.37
C ALA A 186 13.09 -17.80 -13.42
N ARG A 187 11.81 -17.58 -13.78
CA ARG A 187 11.16 -18.34 -14.86
C ARG A 187 11.86 -18.13 -16.21
N GLU A 188 12.18 -16.89 -16.54
CA GLU A 188 12.87 -16.56 -17.79
C GLU A 188 14.27 -17.19 -17.87
N ARG A 189 15.00 -17.17 -16.76
CA ARG A 189 16.41 -17.63 -16.74
C ARG A 189 16.56 -19.13 -16.54
N PHE A 190 15.68 -19.75 -15.74
CA PHE A 190 15.83 -21.13 -15.26
C PHE A 190 14.65 -22.04 -15.59
N ASP A 191 13.59 -21.50 -16.21
CA ASP A 191 12.30 -22.19 -16.37
C ASP A 191 11.76 -22.74 -15.03
N ALA A 192 11.98 -22.00 -13.94
CA ALA A 192 11.67 -22.42 -12.59
C ALA A 192 11.29 -21.23 -11.72
N VAL A 193 10.56 -21.49 -10.63
CA VAL A 193 10.25 -20.52 -9.59
C VAL A 193 11.21 -20.64 -8.42
N CYS A 194 11.28 -19.60 -7.59
CA CYS A 194 12.02 -19.59 -6.35
C CYS A 194 11.06 -19.87 -5.17
N PRO A 195 11.00 -21.10 -4.62
CA PRO A 195 10.23 -21.38 -3.42
C PRO A 195 10.79 -20.71 -2.15
N GLU A 196 11.93 -20.05 -2.25
CA GLU A 196 12.51 -19.24 -1.18
C GLU A 196 13.08 -17.94 -1.76
N ILE A 197 12.63 -16.81 -1.20
CA ILE A 197 13.17 -15.48 -1.49
C ILE A 197 13.44 -14.77 -0.17
N ASN A 198 14.67 -14.25 -0.01
CA ASN A 198 15.08 -13.46 1.14
C ASN A 198 15.26 -12.00 0.69
N MET A 199 14.48 -11.07 1.26
CA MET A 199 14.60 -9.65 0.97
C MET A 199 15.52 -8.96 1.99
N ARG A 200 16.39 -8.10 1.50
CA ARG A 200 17.34 -7.35 2.32
C ARG A 200 17.34 -5.88 1.96
N VAL A 201 17.01 -5.03 2.92
CA VAL A 201 17.20 -3.58 2.79
C VAL A 201 18.70 -3.29 2.89
N LYS A 202 19.34 -3.00 1.76
CA LYS A 202 20.77 -2.71 1.69
C LYS A 202 21.08 -1.29 2.12
N ALA A 203 20.23 -0.35 1.71
CA ALA A 203 20.35 1.06 2.07
C ALA A 203 19.00 1.75 1.91
N ALA A 204 18.73 2.71 2.77
CA ALA A 204 17.62 3.64 2.61
C ALA A 204 18.00 4.97 3.28
N LYS A 205 17.58 6.07 2.66
CA LYS A 205 17.69 7.43 3.19
C LYS A 205 16.33 8.09 3.09
N GLY A 206 15.75 8.36 4.25
CA GLY A 206 14.43 8.98 4.41
C GLY A 206 14.00 8.95 5.86
N GLY A 207 12.94 9.66 6.19
CA GLY A 207 12.39 9.74 7.53
C GLY A 207 11.19 8.81 7.73
N LEU A 208 10.93 8.42 8.98
CA LEU A 208 9.64 7.88 9.36
C LEU A 208 8.59 8.99 9.32
N SER A 209 7.43 8.71 8.75
CA SER A 209 6.34 9.66 8.69
C SER A 209 5.60 9.79 10.03
N GLY A 210 5.07 10.97 10.33
CA GLY A 210 4.13 11.15 11.45
C GLY A 210 2.89 10.26 11.30
N GLY A 211 2.44 9.98 10.07
CA GLY A 211 1.40 9.01 9.76
C GLY A 211 1.79 7.57 10.13
N THR A 212 2.96 7.12 9.72
CA THR A 212 3.49 5.78 10.08
C THR A 212 3.59 5.60 11.59
N VAL A 213 4.07 6.63 12.29
CA VAL A 213 4.16 6.61 13.75
C VAL A 213 2.78 6.54 14.40
N ALA A 214 1.80 7.30 13.90
CA ALA A 214 0.42 7.28 14.40
C ALA A 214 -0.24 5.91 14.19
N SER A 215 -0.07 5.30 13.01
CA SER A 215 -0.56 3.95 12.72
C SER A 215 0.09 2.90 13.63
N MET A 216 1.41 2.96 13.84
CA MET A 216 2.09 2.08 14.80
C MET A 216 1.55 2.25 16.22
N ALA A 217 1.36 3.49 16.67
CA ALA A 217 0.78 3.79 17.99
C ALA A 217 -0.60 3.17 18.15
N THR A 218 -1.44 3.25 17.13
CA THR A 218 -2.78 2.67 17.11
C THR A 218 -2.72 1.14 17.19
N ILE A 219 -1.88 0.51 16.36
CA ILE A 219 -1.68 -0.95 16.38
C ILE A 219 -1.21 -1.42 17.77
N PHE A 220 -0.20 -0.77 18.36
CA PHE A 220 0.30 -1.16 19.69
C PHE A 220 -0.72 -0.94 20.79
N ALA A 221 -1.58 0.10 20.69
CA ALA A 221 -2.66 0.33 21.64
C ALA A 221 -3.72 -0.78 21.60
N GLU A 222 -4.16 -1.19 20.41
CA GLU A 222 -5.13 -2.28 20.24
C GLU A 222 -4.55 -3.64 20.64
N VAL A 223 -3.38 -3.96 20.13
CA VAL A 223 -2.71 -5.25 20.38
C VAL A 223 -2.30 -5.40 21.84
N GLY A 224 -1.94 -4.30 22.52
CA GLY A 224 -1.57 -4.31 23.94
C GLY A 224 -2.68 -4.86 24.84
N GLN A 225 -3.92 -4.67 24.49
CA GLN A 225 -5.11 -5.02 25.28
C GLN A 225 -5.80 -6.30 24.82
N ASP A 226 -5.63 -6.74 23.57
CA ASP A 226 -6.33 -7.88 22.98
C ASP A 226 -5.38 -9.03 22.61
N LYS A 227 -5.55 -10.18 23.30
CA LYS A 227 -4.80 -11.41 23.04
C LYS A 227 -5.10 -12.01 21.65
N ALA A 228 -6.34 -11.85 21.16
CA ALA A 228 -6.73 -12.35 19.84
C ALA A 228 -6.05 -11.54 18.74
N ARG A 229 -6.01 -10.21 18.84
CA ARG A 229 -5.29 -9.33 17.93
C ARG A 229 -3.78 -9.62 17.90
N ARG A 230 -3.17 -9.92 19.06
CA ARG A 230 -1.76 -10.37 19.11
C ARG A 230 -1.53 -11.65 18.33
N LYS A 231 -2.44 -12.62 18.44
CA LYS A 231 -2.36 -13.88 17.69
C LYS A 231 -2.53 -13.64 16.19
N GLN A 232 -3.44 -12.76 15.78
CA GLN A 232 -3.60 -12.34 14.39
C GLN A 232 -2.31 -11.72 13.83
N LEU A 233 -1.71 -10.75 14.53
CA LEU A 233 -0.45 -10.14 14.11
C LEU A 233 0.74 -11.10 14.07
N ALA A 234 0.70 -12.19 14.83
CA ALA A 234 1.74 -13.20 14.76
C ALA A 234 1.58 -14.18 13.57
N ASN A 235 0.44 -14.15 12.87
CA ASN A 235 0.17 -15.02 11.73
C ASN A 235 0.73 -14.41 10.43
N PRO A 236 1.71 -15.01 9.76
CA PRO A 236 2.24 -14.52 8.49
C PRO A 236 1.22 -14.65 7.34
N TYR A 237 0.19 -15.48 7.51
CA TYR A 237 -0.88 -15.73 6.54
C TYR A 237 -2.19 -15.03 6.93
N LEU A 238 -2.13 -13.96 7.73
CA LEU A 238 -3.33 -13.26 8.23
C LEU A 238 -4.29 -12.83 7.13
N LEU A 239 -3.77 -12.45 5.97
CA LEU A 239 -4.55 -11.97 4.82
C LEU A 239 -4.91 -13.08 3.82
N ASN A 240 -4.46 -14.30 4.04
CA ASN A 240 -4.85 -15.44 3.20
C ASN A 240 -6.25 -15.95 3.60
N ASP A 241 -6.91 -16.66 2.69
CA ASP A 241 -8.11 -17.41 3.01
C ASP A 241 -7.74 -18.52 4.02
N ASP A 242 -8.43 -18.54 5.15
CA ASP A 242 -8.17 -19.49 6.25
C ASP A 242 -8.34 -20.96 5.81
N ASN A 243 -9.21 -21.23 4.81
CA ASN A 243 -9.47 -22.58 4.31
C ASN A 243 -8.39 -23.09 3.35
N ASP A 244 -7.56 -22.19 2.80
CA ASP A 244 -6.53 -22.53 1.81
C ASP A 244 -5.14 -21.95 2.16
N ALA A 245 -4.94 -21.44 3.37
CA ALA A 245 -3.66 -20.90 3.81
C ALA A 245 -2.60 -22.00 3.92
N PRO A 246 -1.36 -21.77 3.43
CA PRO A 246 -0.26 -22.70 3.60
C PRO A 246 0.08 -22.93 5.07
N ASN A 247 0.58 -24.13 5.40
CA ASN A 247 1.11 -24.43 6.74
C ASN A 247 2.63 -24.53 6.72
N VAL A 248 3.29 -23.48 6.24
CA VAL A 248 4.75 -23.40 6.15
C VAL A 248 5.27 -22.43 7.19
N ARG A 249 6.25 -22.89 7.99
CA ARG A 249 6.88 -22.02 8.97
C ARG A 249 7.73 -20.95 8.25
N GLN A 250 7.41 -19.69 8.50
CA GLN A 250 8.15 -18.56 7.99
C GLN A 250 9.29 -18.16 8.94
N THR A 251 10.37 -17.63 8.36
CA THR A 251 11.49 -17.08 9.12
C THR A 251 11.12 -15.71 9.67
N SER A 252 11.54 -15.39 10.88
CA SER A 252 11.38 -14.07 11.48
C SER A 252 12.71 -13.56 12.02
N HIS A 253 13.03 -12.33 11.69
CA HIS A 253 14.24 -11.65 12.15
C HIS A 253 14.00 -10.73 13.36
N ALA A 254 13.12 -11.13 14.29
CA ALA A 254 12.87 -10.40 15.54
C ALA A 254 14.11 -10.27 16.44
N LYS A 255 15.18 -11.00 16.14
CA LYS A 255 16.47 -10.96 16.85
C LYS A 255 17.60 -10.77 15.84
N PRO A 256 18.72 -10.13 16.25
CA PRO A 256 19.92 -10.06 15.42
C PRO A 256 20.38 -11.45 14.98
N THR A 257 20.56 -11.64 13.68
CA THR A 257 20.97 -12.92 13.09
C THR A 257 22.17 -12.67 12.17
N PHE A 258 23.09 -13.61 12.11
CA PHE A 258 24.18 -13.59 11.14
C PHE A 258 23.79 -14.42 9.92
N ASP A 259 23.73 -13.79 8.77
CA ASP A 259 23.55 -14.44 7.49
C ASP A 259 24.91 -14.93 6.98
N ALA A 260 25.13 -16.23 7.11
CA ALA A 260 26.43 -16.85 6.74
C ALA A 260 26.63 -16.83 5.21
N LYS A 261 25.56 -16.85 4.41
CA LYS A 261 25.63 -16.85 2.93
C LYS A 261 26.11 -15.49 2.41
N GLN A 262 25.62 -14.43 3.02
CA GLN A 262 25.94 -13.05 2.64
C GLN A 262 27.06 -12.43 3.51
N GLU A 263 27.53 -13.17 4.52
CA GLU A 263 28.54 -12.74 5.51
C GLU A 263 28.20 -11.41 6.21
N ARG A 264 26.90 -11.20 6.53
CA ARG A 264 26.40 -9.96 7.10
C ARG A 264 25.50 -10.20 8.30
N TRP A 265 25.48 -9.23 9.19
CA TRP A 265 24.48 -9.19 10.26
C TRP A 265 23.15 -8.67 9.73
N LEU A 266 22.07 -9.23 10.26
CA LEU A 266 20.69 -8.85 9.95
C LEU A 266 20.05 -8.20 11.19
N ALA A 267 19.27 -7.16 10.96
CA ALA A 267 18.42 -6.54 11.96
C ALA A 267 16.96 -6.54 11.49
N PRO A 268 15.98 -6.45 12.41
CA PRO A 268 14.57 -6.38 12.06
C PRO A 268 14.29 -5.23 11.10
N PHE A 269 13.43 -5.49 10.11
CA PHE A 269 12.83 -4.45 9.28
C PHE A 269 11.40 -4.21 9.75
N ILE A 270 11.05 -2.97 10.08
CA ILE A 270 9.79 -2.66 10.73
C ILE A 270 8.57 -2.96 9.84
N MET A 271 8.75 -2.84 8.51
CA MET A 271 7.69 -3.10 7.53
C MET A 271 7.48 -4.59 7.23
N ASP A 272 8.38 -5.49 7.71
CA ASP A 272 8.22 -6.95 7.58
C ASP A 272 6.83 -7.43 8.03
N SER A 273 6.30 -6.78 9.07
CA SER A 273 4.99 -7.13 9.64
C SER A 273 3.80 -6.94 8.70
N ILE A 274 3.89 -6.06 7.71
CA ILE A 274 2.85 -5.90 6.68
C ILE A 274 3.28 -6.56 5.37
N ASN A 275 4.54 -6.37 4.96
CA ASN A 275 5.02 -6.81 3.66
C ASN A 275 4.93 -8.32 3.47
N THR A 276 5.34 -9.12 4.45
CA THR A 276 5.27 -10.58 4.39
C THR A 276 3.83 -11.07 4.18
N ARG A 277 2.84 -10.40 4.78
CA ARG A 277 1.42 -10.75 4.62
C ARG A 277 0.89 -10.40 3.23
N ILE A 278 1.27 -9.24 2.71
CA ILE A 278 0.91 -8.83 1.34
C ILE A 278 1.53 -9.80 0.33
N VAL A 279 2.81 -10.14 0.46
CA VAL A 279 3.50 -11.08 -0.44
C VAL A 279 2.87 -12.48 -0.40
N HIS A 280 2.53 -13.00 0.79
CA HIS A 280 1.85 -14.29 0.90
C HIS A 280 0.42 -14.26 0.34
N ARG A 281 -0.29 -13.15 0.52
CA ARG A 281 -1.61 -12.94 -0.10
C ARG A 281 -1.49 -12.87 -1.62
N SER A 282 -0.48 -12.18 -2.15
CA SER A 282 -0.20 -12.15 -3.60
C SER A 282 0.03 -13.54 -4.16
N ASN A 283 0.83 -14.37 -3.47
CA ASN A 283 1.06 -15.74 -3.90
C ASN A 283 -0.25 -16.55 -3.96
N GLN A 284 -1.13 -16.43 -2.97
CA GLN A 284 -2.44 -17.10 -2.99
C GLN A 284 -3.33 -16.59 -4.13
N LEU A 285 -3.45 -15.27 -4.30
CA LEU A 285 -4.28 -14.66 -5.34
C LEU A 285 -3.77 -14.95 -6.76
N LEU A 286 -2.51 -15.32 -6.90
CA LEU A 286 -1.87 -15.79 -8.13
C LEU A 286 -1.86 -17.33 -8.23
N ASP A 287 -2.80 -18.03 -7.59
CA ASP A 287 -2.90 -19.48 -7.59
C ASP A 287 -1.61 -20.19 -7.15
N TYR A 288 -0.94 -19.65 -6.14
CA TYR A 288 0.35 -20.13 -5.63
C TYR A 288 1.46 -20.21 -6.69
N ALA A 289 1.47 -19.25 -7.58
CA ALA A 289 2.45 -19.16 -8.65
C ALA A 289 3.91 -19.11 -8.17
N TYR A 290 4.17 -18.80 -6.90
CA TYR A 290 5.51 -18.82 -6.28
C TYR A 290 5.82 -20.16 -5.60
N SER A 291 4.93 -21.09 -5.51
CA SER A 291 4.87 -22.36 -4.79
C SER A 291 3.97 -22.29 -3.55
N ARG A 292 3.30 -23.40 -3.21
CA ARG A 292 2.59 -23.50 -1.93
C ARG A 292 3.52 -23.53 -0.71
N ASP A 293 4.76 -24.01 -0.91
CA ASP A 293 5.79 -24.05 0.13
C ASP A 293 6.67 -22.80 0.15
N PHE A 294 6.16 -21.69 -0.44
CA PHE A 294 6.91 -20.45 -0.56
C PHE A 294 7.31 -19.86 0.79
N LYS A 295 8.61 -19.56 0.91
CA LYS A 295 9.21 -18.91 2.08
C LYS A 295 9.68 -17.52 1.71
N TYR A 296 9.32 -16.56 2.54
CA TYR A 296 9.70 -15.17 2.36
C TYR A 296 10.04 -14.53 3.71
N ASP A 297 11.13 -13.77 3.77
CA ASP A 297 11.51 -12.99 4.92
C ASP A 297 12.18 -11.67 4.53
N GLU A 298 12.10 -10.69 5.44
CA GLU A 298 12.67 -9.36 5.26
C GLU A 298 13.60 -9.00 6.42
N ALA A 299 14.73 -8.36 6.10
CA ALA A 299 15.66 -7.85 7.11
C ALA A 299 16.47 -6.67 6.59
N ILE A 300 17.02 -5.89 7.50
CA ILE A 300 17.98 -4.83 7.19
C ILE A 300 19.39 -5.41 7.22
N TRP A 301 20.15 -5.17 6.15
CA TRP A 301 21.57 -5.51 6.10
C TRP A 301 22.41 -4.58 6.96
N MET A 302 23.18 -5.16 7.87
CA MET A 302 24.19 -4.45 8.64
C MET A 302 25.59 -4.73 8.08
N PRO A 303 26.58 -3.87 8.34
CA PRO A 303 27.97 -4.13 7.96
C PRO A 303 28.48 -5.50 8.47
N ALA A 304 29.51 -6.01 7.85
CA ALA A 304 30.19 -7.23 8.35
C ALA A 304 30.93 -6.97 9.68
N GLY A 305 31.25 -8.05 10.40
CA GLY A 305 32.10 -8.02 11.59
C GLY A 305 31.43 -7.45 12.85
N LEU A 306 32.28 -7.03 13.81
CA LEU A 306 31.81 -6.56 15.12
C LEU A 306 30.98 -5.29 15.07
N LYS A 307 31.26 -4.38 14.12
CA LYS A 307 30.47 -3.15 13.93
C LYS A 307 29.02 -3.49 13.55
N GLY A 308 28.85 -4.37 12.57
CA GLY A 308 27.50 -4.79 12.14
C GLY A 308 26.74 -5.54 13.22
N ARG A 309 27.45 -6.38 13.99
CA ARG A 309 26.87 -7.03 15.17
C ARG A 309 26.33 -6.00 16.16
N ALA A 310 27.15 -5.05 16.57
CA ALA A 310 26.76 -4.02 17.54
C ALA A 310 25.57 -3.19 17.03
N MET A 311 25.59 -2.77 15.75
CA MET A 311 24.50 -2.02 15.12
C MET A 311 23.20 -2.84 15.05
N SER A 312 23.28 -4.12 14.72
CA SER A 312 22.11 -5.00 14.68
C SER A 312 21.45 -5.15 16.06
N TYR A 313 22.25 -5.35 17.13
CA TYR A 313 21.72 -5.38 18.49
C TYR A 313 21.14 -4.04 18.94
N ALA A 314 21.81 -2.92 18.63
CA ALA A 314 21.34 -1.58 18.97
C ALA A 314 20.00 -1.26 18.31
N LEU A 315 19.86 -1.53 17.00
CA LEU A 315 18.61 -1.30 16.27
C LEU A 315 17.49 -2.22 16.81
N THR A 316 17.77 -3.49 17.04
CA THR A 316 16.78 -4.42 17.60
C THR A 316 16.30 -3.97 18.98
N ALA A 317 17.23 -3.56 19.85
CA ALA A 317 16.88 -3.03 21.17
C ALA A 317 16.07 -1.72 21.08
N GLY A 318 16.41 -0.85 20.13
CA GLY A 318 15.67 0.38 19.85
C GLY A 318 14.23 0.12 19.41
N ILE A 319 14.02 -0.77 18.44
CA ILE A 319 12.69 -1.16 17.97
C ILE A 319 11.89 -1.82 19.09
N GLY A 320 12.49 -2.76 19.84
CA GLY A 320 11.84 -3.43 20.97
C GLY A 320 11.48 -2.48 22.11
N GLY A 321 12.40 -1.57 22.47
CA GLY A 321 12.17 -0.54 23.48
C GLY A 321 11.05 0.43 23.07
N PHE A 322 11.02 0.84 21.80
CA PHE A 322 9.95 1.65 21.23
C PHE A 322 8.59 0.95 21.30
N ALA A 323 8.52 -0.32 20.88
CA ALA A 323 7.30 -1.11 20.94
C ALA A 323 6.76 -1.25 22.38
N VAL A 324 7.64 -1.50 23.33
CA VAL A 324 7.27 -1.55 24.77
C VAL A 324 6.78 -0.18 25.25
N ALA A 325 7.48 0.89 24.94
CA ALA A 325 7.07 2.24 25.35
C ALA A 325 5.72 2.66 24.76
N MET A 326 5.46 2.30 23.48
CA MET A 326 4.17 2.57 22.83
C MET A 326 3.01 1.73 23.37
N SER A 327 3.28 0.62 24.04
CA SER A 327 2.25 -0.25 24.65
C SER A 327 1.65 0.33 25.93
N PHE A 328 2.31 1.28 26.59
CA PHE A 328 1.82 1.91 27.82
C PHE A 328 1.30 3.34 27.53
N ALA A 329 0.13 3.69 28.05
CA ALA A 329 -0.52 4.96 27.78
C ALA A 329 0.35 6.18 28.12
N ASN A 330 0.93 6.21 29.31
CA ASN A 330 1.73 7.35 29.80
C ASN A 330 3.01 7.57 28.99
N SER A 331 3.73 6.50 28.62
CA SER A 331 4.95 6.62 27.81
C SER A 331 4.63 6.93 26.35
N ARG A 332 3.52 6.43 25.82
CA ARG A 332 3.03 6.78 24.48
C ARG A 332 2.69 8.26 24.37
N GLU A 333 1.98 8.84 25.36
CA GLU A 333 1.66 10.25 25.41
C GLU A 333 2.96 11.10 25.42
N LEU A 334 3.90 10.77 26.31
CA LEU A 334 5.19 11.45 26.41
C LEU A 334 5.99 11.40 25.09
N LEU A 335 6.04 10.24 24.45
CA LEU A 335 6.73 10.08 23.17
C LEU A 335 6.05 10.88 22.06
N SER A 336 4.71 10.87 22.01
CA SER A 336 3.93 11.60 20.99
C SER A 336 4.06 13.10 21.13
N GLU A 337 4.23 13.62 22.35
CA GLU A 337 4.38 15.06 22.59
C GLU A 337 5.79 15.60 22.33
N HIS A 338 6.84 14.81 22.62
CA HIS A 338 8.20 15.33 22.73
C HIS A 338 9.23 14.69 21.75
N VAL A 339 8.96 13.50 21.22
CA VAL A 339 9.95 12.72 20.46
C VAL A 339 9.48 12.42 19.05
N LEU A 340 8.19 12.16 18.89
CA LEU A 340 7.67 11.70 17.60
C LEU A 340 7.24 12.87 16.71
N PRO A 341 7.37 12.73 15.37
CA PRO A 341 6.84 13.72 14.44
C PRO A 341 5.33 13.88 14.66
N LYS A 342 4.86 15.11 14.73
CA LYS A 342 3.43 15.39 14.86
C LYS A 342 2.70 15.08 13.57
N SER A 343 1.40 14.84 13.66
CA SER A 343 0.55 14.70 12.46
C SER A 343 0.69 15.95 11.60
N GLY A 344 1.17 15.78 10.37
CA GLY A 344 1.47 16.87 9.45
C GLY A 344 2.95 17.25 9.35
N ASP A 345 3.81 16.73 10.24
CA ASP A 345 5.25 16.89 10.13
C ASP A 345 5.84 15.81 9.21
N GLY A 346 6.84 16.19 8.43
CA GLY A 346 7.54 15.28 7.53
C GLY A 346 8.83 15.90 6.99
N PRO A 347 9.58 15.18 6.15
CA PRO A 347 10.81 15.65 5.58
C PRO A 347 10.59 16.89 4.69
N THR A 348 11.60 17.75 4.66
CA THR A 348 11.62 18.90 3.75
C THR A 348 11.59 18.46 2.27
N PRO A 349 11.19 19.32 1.33
CA PRO A 349 11.25 19.00 -0.11
C PRO A 349 12.63 18.51 -0.56
N ASP A 350 13.72 19.10 -0.06
CA ASP A 350 15.08 18.68 -0.36
C ASP A 350 15.41 17.28 0.17
N GLU A 351 14.91 16.92 1.36
CA GLU A 351 15.07 15.58 1.92
C GLU A 351 14.25 14.54 1.15
N GLN A 352 13.06 14.91 0.66
CA GLN A 352 12.24 14.08 -0.18
C GLN A 352 12.90 13.76 -1.52
N GLU A 353 13.48 14.78 -2.18
CA GLU A 353 14.17 14.63 -3.47
C GLU A 353 15.53 13.92 -3.34
N ASN A 354 16.28 14.12 -2.24
CA ASN A 354 17.59 13.52 -2.02
C ASN A 354 17.55 12.23 -1.21
N GLY A 355 16.37 11.67 -0.98
CA GLY A 355 16.16 10.34 -0.43
C GLY A 355 16.45 9.25 -1.47
N TYR A 356 16.53 8.01 -1.01
CA TYR A 356 16.65 6.83 -1.89
C TYR A 356 16.44 5.56 -1.10
N PHE A 357 16.21 4.44 -1.82
CA PHE A 357 16.30 3.10 -1.26
C PHE A 357 16.93 2.11 -2.24
N ASP A 358 17.58 1.07 -1.69
CA ASP A 358 18.17 -0.05 -2.42
C ASP A 358 17.81 -1.35 -1.66
N ILE A 359 16.94 -2.15 -2.26
CA ILE A 359 16.44 -3.41 -1.73
C ILE A 359 16.92 -4.54 -2.62
N ARG A 360 17.36 -5.66 -2.01
CA ARG A 360 17.89 -6.84 -2.68
C ARG A 360 17.02 -8.05 -2.38
N PHE A 361 16.81 -8.87 -3.41
CA PHE A 361 16.06 -10.11 -3.31
C PHE A 361 16.97 -11.26 -3.72
N PHE A 362 17.10 -12.25 -2.86
CA PHE A 362 17.90 -13.44 -3.06
C PHE A 362 16.95 -14.63 -3.27
N GLY A 363 16.70 -14.99 -4.51
CA GLY A 363 15.83 -16.10 -4.87
C GLY A 363 16.64 -17.39 -5.04
N THR A 364 16.10 -18.50 -4.52
CA THR A 364 16.69 -19.84 -4.66
C THR A 364 15.63 -20.79 -5.22
N THR A 365 15.93 -21.45 -6.35
CA THR A 365 15.04 -22.46 -6.95
C THR A 365 15.08 -23.78 -6.16
N ALA A 366 14.13 -24.67 -6.39
CA ALA A 366 14.10 -25.99 -5.77
C ALA A 366 15.35 -26.85 -6.11
N THR A 367 16.01 -26.57 -7.22
CA THR A 367 17.25 -27.23 -7.67
C THR A 367 18.52 -26.55 -7.20
N GLY A 368 18.39 -25.47 -6.38
CA GLY A 368 19.53 -24.74 -5.82
C GLY A 368 20.14 -23.66 -6.75
N GLN A 369 19.50 -23.34 -7.87
CA GLN A 369 19.93 -22.21 -8.71
C GLN A 369 19.57 -20.90 -7.99
N GLU A 370 20.44 -19.90 -8.13
CA GLU A 370 20.29 -18.63 -7.44
C GLU A 370 20.08 -17.47 -8.42
N ILE A 371 19.23 -16.55 -8.02
CA ILE A 371 19.02 -15.29 -8.73
C ILE A 371 19.03 -14.14 -7.71
N ILE A 372 19.70 -13.05 -8.07
CA ILE A 372 19.69 -11.84 -7.24
C ILE A 372 19.05 -10.74 -8.08
N THR A 373 18.04 -10.11 -7.50
CA THR A 373 17.39 -8.94 -8.10
C THR A 373 17.45 -7.74 -7.16
N LYS A 374 17.14 -6.58 -7.70
CA LYS A 374 17.04 -5.34 -6.90
C LYS A 374 15.83 -4.53 -7.28
N VAL A 375 15.32 -3.80 -6.29
CA VAL A 375 14.41 -2.67 -6.45
C VAL A 375 15.06 -1.44 -5.84
N THR A 376 15.17 -0.38 -6.62
CA THR A 376 15.70 0.90 -6.14
C THR A 376 14.73 2.02 -6.43
N GLY A 377 14.73 3.06 -5.58
CA GLY A 377 13.99 4.30 -5.80
C GLY A 377 14.91 5.50 -5.58
N ASP A 378 14.65 6.56 -6.31
CA ASP A 378 15.47 7.79 -6.38
C ASP A 378 14.99 8.90 -5.45
N LYS A 379 13.99 8.62 -4.60
CA LYS A 379 13.41 9.56 -3.63
C LYS A 379 13.27 8.92 -2.26
N ASP A 380 13.02 9.78 -1.25
CA ASP A 380 12.67 9.34 0.09
C ASP A 380 11.53 8.30 0.07
N PRO A 381 11.73 7.12 0.69
CA PRO A 381 10.73 6.07 0.68
C PRO A 381 9.43 6.46 1.38
N GLY A 382 9.49 7.25 2.46
CA GLY A 382 8.34 7.54 3.30
C GLY A 382 7.30 8.46 2.65
N TYR A 383 7.72 9.37 1.79
CA TYR A 383 6.84 10.39 1.21
C TYR A 383 7.05 10.61 -0.29
N GLY A 384 8.29 10.94 -0.70
CA GLY A 384 8.58 11.27 -2.08
C GLY A 384 8.25 10.13 -3.03
N SER A 385 8.77 8.94 -2.75
CA SER A 385 8.51 7.73 -3.55
C SER A 385 7.10 7.17 -3.32
N THR A 386 6.64 7.14 -2.05
CA THR A 386 5.29 6.64 -1.69
C THR A 386 4.18 7.40 -2.41
N SER A 387 4.24 8.73 -2.46
CA SER A 387 3.19 9.51 -3.15
C SER A 387 3.11 9.23 -4.65
N GLN A 388 4.26 8.98 -5.29
CA GLN A 388 4.32 8.60 -6.69
C GLN A 388 3.82 7.16 -6.93
N MET A 389 4.23 6.21 -6.10
CA MET A 389 3.73 4.83 -6.15
C MET A 389 2.21 4.78 -6.00
N LEU A 390 1.67 5.48 -5.01
CA LEU A 390 0.24 5.53 -4.73
C LEU A 390 -0.57 6.12 -5.89
N ALA A 391 -0.11 7.24 -6.46
CA ALA A 391 -0.74 7.85 -7.61
C ALA A 391 -0.70 6.94 -8.86
N GLN A 392 0.46 6.31 -9.13
CA GLN A 392 0.60 5.43 -10.27
C GLN A 392 -0.16 4.11 -10.09
N ALA A 393 -0.31 3.58 -8.88
CA ALA A 393 -1.16 2.43 -8.60
C ALA A 393 -2.64 2.73 -8.90
N ALA A 394 -3.15 3.90 -8.47
CA ALA A 394 -4.51 4.32 -8.79
C ALA A 394 -4.75 4.44 -10.29
N LEU A 395 -3.83 5.10 -11.00
CA LEU A 395 -3.93 5.27 -12.44
C LEU A 395 -3.79 3.93 -13.18
N CYS A 396 -2.86 3.07 -12.77
CA CYS A 396 -2.69 1.73 -13.33
C CYS A 396 -3.99 0.92 -13.24
N LEU A 397 -4.61 0.93 -12.07
CA LEU A 397 -5.82 0.16 -11.84
C LEU A 397 -6.98 0.53 -12.77
N VAL A 398 -7.10 1.81 -13.15
CA VAL A 398 -8.21 2.29 -13.98
C VAL A 398 -7.86 2.43 -15.47
N GLU A 399 -6.61 2.70 -15.80
CA GLU A 399 -6.17 2.94 -17.19
C GLU A 399 -5.64 1.67 -17.85
N ASP A 400 -4.93 0.79 -17.10
CA ASP A 400 -4.18 -0.33 -17.68
C ASP A 400 -4.79 -1.71 -17.36
N ILE A 401 -5.66 -1.82 -16.34
CA ILE A 401 -6.23 -3.09 -15.91
C ILE A 401 -7.71 -3.17 -16.25
N ASP A 402 -8.04 -4.10 -17.15
CA ASP A 402 -9.44 -4.37 -17.49
C ASP A 402 -10.19 -5.01 -16.30
N LYS A 403 -11.37 -4.50 -15.98
CA LYS A 403 -12.27 -5.06 -14.96
C LYS A 403 -12.76 -6.46 -15.30
N ALA A 404 -12.75 -6.86 -16.56
CA ALA A 404 -13.06 -8.21 -16.94
C ALA A 404 -11.93 -9.19 -16.62
N ALA A 405 -10.68 -8.71 -16.57
CA ALA A 405 -9.51 -9.52 -16.21
C ALA A 405 -9.32 -9.58 -14.69
N VAL A 406 -9.57 -8.47 -13.99
CA VAL A 406 -9.45 -8.38 -12.52
C VAL A 406 -10.77 -7.85 -11.98
N GLY A 407 -11.63 -8.75 -11.53
CA GLY A 407 -12.94 -8.43 -10.97
C GLY A 407 -12.89 -7.67 -9.65
N GLY A 408 -14.07 -7.40 -9.08
CA GLY A 408 -14.20 -6.82 -7.74
C GLY A 408 -13.60 -7.74 -6.67
N GLY A 409 -13.24 -7.16 -5.53
CA GLY A 409 -12.64 -7.87 -4.40
C GLY A 409 -11.45 -7.14 -3.81
N PHE A 410 -10.82 -7.77 -2.80
CA PHE A 410 -9.62 -7.27 -2.14
C PHE A 410 -8.38 -7.91 -2.75
N TRP A 411 -7.53 -7.08 -3.30
CA TRP A 411 -6.33 -7.44 -4.06
C TRP A 411 -5.07 -6.89 -3.41
N THR A 412 -3.92 -7.36 -3.89
CA THR A 412 -2.60 -6.79 -3.57
C THR A 412 -2.03 -6.09 -4.82
N PRO A 413 -1.02 -5.22 -4.69
CA PRO A 413 -0.42 -4.56 -5.85
C PRO A 413 0.03 -5.52 -6.95
N ALA A 414 0.74 -6.61 -6.58
CA ALA A 414 1.22 -7.58 -7.55
C ALA A 414 0.09 -8.41 -8.19
N SER A 415 -0.91 -8.82 -7.40
CA SER A 415 -1.99 -9.66 -7.92
C SER A 415 -3.00 -8.92 -8.80
N ALA A 416 -3.24 -7.63 -8.50
CA ALA A 416 -4.15 -6.79 -9.30
C ALA A 416 -3.50 -6.23 -10.56
N MET A 417 -2.23 -5.83 -10.47
CA MET A 417 -1.62 -4.96 -11.47
C MET A 417 -0.30 -5.49 -12.05
N GLY A 418 0.42 -6.35 -11.31
CA GLY A 418 1.62 -7.07 -11.76
C GLY A 418 2.56 -6.27 -12.67
N GLU A 419 2.76 -6.77 -13.88
CA GLU A 419 3.66 -6.20 -14.90
C GLU A 419 3.27 -4.78 -15.33
N ALA A 420 1.97 -4.48 -15.39
CA ALA A 420 1.52 -3.14 -15.77
C ALA A 420 1.98 -2.09 -14.75
N LEU A 421 1.84 -2.38 -13.44
CA LEU A 421 2.31 -1.48 -12.40
C LEU A 421 3.84 -1.39 -12.37
N LEU A 422 4.55 -2.51 -12.53
CA LEU A 422 6.01 -2.54 -12.60
C LEU A 422 6.53 -1.61 -13.71
N THR A 423 5.96 -1.71 -14.90
CA THR A 423 6.27 -0.86 -16.04
C THR A 423 5.99 0.62 -15.72
N ARG A 424 4.83 0.91 -15.15
CA ARG A 424 4.41 2.27 -14.81
C ARG A 424 5.31 2.92 -13.77
N LEU A 425 5.67 2.19 -12.72
CA LEU A 425 6.57 2.68 -11.67
C LEU A 425 7.98 2.97 -12.20
N THR A 426 8.46 2.12 -13.10
CA THR A 426 9.77 2.34 -13.75
C THR A 426 9.76 3.59 -14.63
N GLN A 427 8.67 3.82 -15.37
CA GLN A 427 8.58 4.97 -16.28
C GLN A 427 8.27 6.30 -15.57
N HIS A 428 7.53 6.26 -14.45
CA HIS A 428 6.89 7.46 -13.91
C HIS A 428 7.12 7.71 -12.42
N ALA A 429 7.64 6.74 -11.66
CA ALA A 429 7.79 6.88 -10.22
C ALA A 429 9.25 6.71 -9.73
N GLY A 430 10.22 6.77 -10.63
CA GLY A 430 11.65 6.70 -10.29
C GLY A 430 12.11 5.37 -9.68
N LEU A 431 11.32 4.28 -9.86
CA LEU A 431 11.73 2.96 -9.45
C LEU A 431 12.49 2.24 -10.56
N ALA A 432 13.45 1.41 -10.17
CA ALA A 432 14.13 0.52 -11.09
C ALA A 432 14.15 -0.92 -10.55
N PHE A 433 13.75 -1.86 -11.41
CA PHE A 433 13.80 -3.30 -11.17
C PHE A 433 14.86 -3.91 -12.06
N ALA A 434 15.79 -4.66 -11.53
CA ALA A 434 16.86 -5.26 -12.33
C ALA A 434 17.39 -6.56 -11.73
N VAL A 435 17.77 -7.48 -12.61
CA VAL A 435 18.59 -8.64 -12.23
C VAL A 435 20.02 -8.17 -12.02
N ILE A 436 20.65 -8.61 -10.95
CA ILE A 436 22.07 -8.37 -10.71
C ILE A 436 22.85 -9.49 -11.39
N THR A 437 23.60 -9.12 -12.39
CA THR A 437 24.63 -9.98 -12.99
C THR A 437 25.98 -9.62 -12.38
N ASP A 438 26.72 -10.63 -11.92
CA ASP A 438 28.11 -10.47 -11.44
C ASP A 438 29.01 -9.82 -12.49
#